data_732dfdd5443d58d88f72a7b73762d493
#
_entry.id   732dfdd5443d58d88f72a7b73762d493
#
_cell.length_a   1.000
_cell.length_b   1.000
_cell.length_c   1.000
_cell.angle_alpha   90.00
_cell.angle_beta   90.00
_cell.angle_gamma   90.00
#
_symmetry.space_group_name_H-M   'P 1'
#
loop_
_entity.id
_entity.type
_entity.pdbx_description
1 polymer ?
#
loop_
_entity_poly.entity_id
_entity_poly.type
_entity_poly.pdbx_seq_one_letter_code
_entity_poly.pdbx_strand_id
1 'polypeptide(L)'
;MPNIPSVDLNDFLSNDQNLKSEFVNKLGKAYKEIGFVALKGHFLKDSDIEMIYRSIKDFFDLPTDVKAKYELEGFAGQRGYTSFGKEHAKGKKEGDLKEFWHFGQYLNDDEYNKFNYPKNVFVNELPDFNSIGKTVYQSLEKTAIFVLRAISLYLDLEENHFDKFVEKGNSILRPIHYPPIKDKPKGAERAAAHGDINLITLLMGAHGRGLQVLTNDGEWIDAIAEEDEIIVNVGDMLSRYTNNKLKSTIHKVINPPKELWKKSRYSIPFFLHPIGTMNLNVLESCIDDNNPKKYADITAHDFLIERLKDIGVLK
;
A
#
# COMPACT_ATOMS: atom_id res chain seq x y z
N MET A 1 20.32 -5.42 15.01
CA MET A 1 19.63 -5.87 13.78
C MET A 1 19.33 -4.62 12.98
N PRO A 2 19.46 -4.60 11.66
CA PRO A 2 19.06 -3.43 10.89
C PRO A 2 17.55 -3.17 11.09
N ASN A 3 17.21 -2.05 11.69
CA ASN A 3 15.84 -1.59 11.79
C ASN A 3 15.52 -0.74 10.57
N ILE A 4 14.24 -0.72 10.17
CA ILE A 4 13.76 0.20 9.15
C ILE A 4 13.98 1.63 9.65
N PRO A 5 14.59 2.53 8.84
CA PRO A 5 14.82 3.92 9.24
C PRO A 5 13.51 4.64 9.54
N SER A 6 13.48 5.45 10.60
CA SER A 6 12.34 6.31 10.95
C SER A 6 12.59 7.75 10.50
N VAL A 7 11.55 8.40 9.97
CA VAL A 7 11.54 9.81 9.55
C VAL A 7 10.27 10.50 10.06
N ASP A 8 10.34 11.80 10.33
CA ASP A 8 9.18 12.60 10.78
C ASP A 8 8.74 13.57 9.68
N LEU A 9 7.50 13.44 9.20
CA LEU A 9 6.95 14.30 8.15
C LEU A 9 6.87 15.77 8.58
N ASN A 10 6.81 16.05 9.88
CA ASN A 10 6.84 17.42 10.39
C ASN A 10 8.15 18.14 10.04
N ASP A 11 9.28 17.43 9.94
CA ASP A 11 10.55 18.01 9.49
C ASP A 11 10.45 18.49 8.04
N PHE A 12 9.76 17.73 7.17
CA PHE A 12 9.51 18.12 5.79
C PHE A 12 8.55 19.31 5.68
N LEU A 13 7.57 19.40 6.56
CA LEU A 13 6.53 20.44 6.57
C LEU A 13 7.00 21.71 7.29
N SER A 14 8.14 21.67 7.99
CA SER A 14 8.67 22.82 8.72
C SER A 14 9.16 23.94 7.78
N ASN A 15 9.28 25.14 8.30
CA ASN A 15 9.91 26.27 7.58
C ASN A 15 11.45 26.20 7.62
N ASP A 16 12.03 25.27 8.37
CA ASP A 16 13.47 25.06 8.45
C ASP A 16 13.97 24.23 7.26
N GLN A 17 14.72 24.88 6.37
CA GLN A 17 15.25 24.25 5.17
C GLN A 17 16.27 23.14 5.47
N ASN A 18 16.96 23.18 6.63
CA ASN A 18 17.88 22.14 7.02
C ASN A 18 17.12 20.86 7.40
N LEU A 19 16.07 20.97 8.23
CA LEU A 19 15.21 19.85 8.61
C LEU A 19 14.56 19.22 7.37
N LYS A 20 14.03 20.07 6.46
CA LYS A 20 13.44 19.60 5.20
C LYS A 20 14.45 18.82 4.36
N SER A 21 15.68 19.35 4.21
CA SER A 21 16.73 18.70 3.43
C SER A 21 17.20 17.39 4.09
N GLU A 22 17.32 17.34 5.41
CA GLU A 22 17.67 16.13 6.15
C GLU A 22 16.60 15.04 5.98
N PHE A 23 15.31 15.41 6.09
CA PHE A 23 14.20 14.50 5.81
C PHE A 23 14.28 13.90 4.41
N VAL A 24 14.42 14.75 3.37
CA VAL A 24 14.52 14.33 1.97
C VAL A 24 15.66 13.35 1.76
N ASN A 25 16.85 13.67 2.29
CA ASN A 25 18.04 12.81 2.16
C ASN A 25 17.88 11.48 2.90
N LYS A 26 17.33 11.50 4.11
CA LYS A 26 17.14 10.29 4.93
C LYS A 26 16.10 9.36 4.30
N LEU A 27 14.96 9.91 3.83
CA LEU A 27 13.93 9.19 3.11
C LEU A 27 14.48 8.56 1.82
N GLY A 28 15.12 9.37 0.98
CA GLY A 28 15.66 8.90 -0.29
C GLY A 28 16.73 7.84 -0.14
N LYS A 29 17.63 7.98 0.86
CA LYS A 29 18.63 6.95 1.17
C LYS A 29 17.99 5.64 1.60
N ALA A 30 16.99 5.69 2.49
CA ALA A 30 16.26 4.51 2.92
C ALA A 30 15.58 3.79 1.74
N TYR A 31 14.96 4.55 0.83
CA TYR A 31 14.31 3.97 -0.35
C TYR A 31 15.31 3.42 -1.38
N LYS A 32 16.51 4.00 -1.48
CA LYS A 32 17.58 3.46 -2.30
C LYS A 32 18.16 2.15 -1.73
N GLU A 33 18.28 2.05 -0.41
CA GLU A 33 18.94 0.92 0.27
C GLU A 33 17.98 -0.24 0.56
N ILE A 34 16.80 0.07 1.17
CA ILE A 34 15.87 -0.93 1.69
C ILE A 34 14.51 -0.86 0.99
N GLY A 35 14.10 0.33 0.49
CA GLY A 35 12.76 0.53 -0.08
C GLY A 35 11.66 0.76 0.95
N PHE A 36 11.97 0.88 2.23
CA PHE A 36 11.04 1.00 3.35
C PHE A 36 11.49 2.07 4.35
N VAL A 37 10.52 2.77 4.94
CA VAL A 37 10.70 3.67 6.09
C VAL A 37 9.55 3.52 7.08
N ALA A 38 9.78 3.83 8.36
CA ALA A 38 8.75 4.16 9.33
C ALA A 38 8.54 5.68 9.31
N LEU A 39 7.30 6.14 9.27
CA LEU A 39 6.93 7.55 9.10
C LEU A 39 6.09 8.03 10.28
N LYS A 40 6.59 9.03 11.00
CA LYS A 40 5.85 9.83 12.00
C LYS A 40 5.22 11.07 11.37
N GLY A 41 4.38 11.78 12.15
CA GLY A 41 3.82 13.07 11.73
C GLY A 41 2.87 12.98 10.55
N HIS A 42 2.31 11.81 10.29
CA HIS A 42 1.28 11.60 9.28
C HIS A 42 -0.04 12.32 9.65
N PHE A 43 -0.93 12.53 8.67
CA PHE A 43 -2.17 13.29 8.87
C PHE A 43 -3.33 12.49 9.50
N LEU A 44 -3.10 11.23 9.92
CA LEU A 44 -4.11 10.48 10.66
C LEU A 44 -4.20 10.99 12.11
N LYS A 45 -5.41 11.09 12.62
CA LYS A 45 -5.67 11.41 14.03
C LYS A 45 -5.84 10.11 14.82
N ASP A 46 -5.42 10.09 16.07
CA ASP A 46 -5.57 8.90 16.95
C ASP A 46 -7.03 8.45 17.02
N SER A 47 -7.98 9.41 17.14
CA SER A 47 -9.42 9.11 17.13
C SER A 47 -9.89 8.41 15.85
N ASP A 48 -9.32 8.77 14.69
CA ASP A 48 -9.68 8.16 13.41
C ASP A 48 -9.07 6.75 13.30
N ILE A 49 -7.86 6.57 13.84
CA ILE A 49 -7.19 5.27 13.93
C ILE A 49 -8.02 4.31 14.79
N GLU A 50 -8.40 4.73 15.99
CA GLU A 50 -9.26 3.92 16.89
C GLU A 50 -10.60 3.57 16.23
N MET A 51 -11.24 4.57 15.60
CA MET A 51 -12.54 4.38 14.96
C MET A 51 -12.47 3.43 13.76
N ILE A 52 -11.45 3.56 12.89
CA ILE A 52 -11.33 2.67 11.73
C ILE A 52 -11.08 1.21 12.18
N TYR A 53 -10.23 0.96 13.18
CA TYR A 53 -10.00 -0.39 13.69
C TYR A 53 -11.26 -1.02 14.30
N ARG A 54 -12.06 -0.24 15.02
CA ARG A 54 -13.37 -0.68 15.52
C ARG A 54 -14.30 -1.03 14.37
N SER A 55 -14.47 -0.12 13.42
CA SER A 55 -15.41 -0.28 12.30
C SER A 55 -15.04 -1.44 11.38
N ILE A 56 -13.75 -1.68 11.11
CA ILE A 56 -13.33 -2.85 10.31
C ILE A 56 -13.56 -4.16 11.07
N LYS A 57 -13.38 -4.17 12.39
CA LYS A 57 -13.71 -5.33 13.20
C LYS A 57 -15.20 -5.63 13.13
N ASP A 58 -16.05 -4.61 13.32
CA ASP A 58 -17.51 -4.76 13.25
C ASP A 58 -17.95 -5.27 11.87
N PHE A 59 -17.33 -4.80 10.78
CA PHE A 59 -17.60 -5.31 9.43
C PHE A 59 -17.20 -6.78 9.26
N PHE A 60 -15.99 -7.17 9.67
CA PHE A 60 -15.54 -8.55 9.49
C PHE A 60 -16.24 -9.54 10.44
N ASP A 61 -16.81 -9.06 11.53
CA ASP A 61 -17.65 -9.84 12.44
C ASP A 61 -19.07 -10.06 11.91
N LEU A 62 -19.50 -9.35 10.85
CA LEU A 62 -20.80 -9.60 10.20
C LEU A 62 -20.90 -11.05 9.68
N PRO A 63 -22.13 -11.63 9.66
CA PRO A 63 -22.35 -12.93 9.05
C PRO A 63 -21.80 -13.03 7.61
N THR A 64 -21.29 -14.20 7.25
CA THR A 64 -20.63 -14.40 5.94
C THR A 64 -21.57 -14.10 4.76
N ASP A 65 -22.86 -14.44 4.88
CA ASP A 65 -23.88 -14.15 3.88
C ASP A 65 -24.18 -12.66 3.72
N VAL A 66 -24.02 -11.87 4.80
CA VAL A 66 -24.14 -10.41 4.74
C VAL A 66 -22.93 -9.82 4.05
N LYS A 67 -21.69 -10.21 4.43
CA LYS A 67 -20.46 -9.75 3.77
C LYS A 67 -20.44 -10.10 2.28
N ALA A 68 -20.90 -11.30 1.91
CA ALA A 68 -20.93 -11.77 0.54
C ALA A 68 -21.80 -10.90 -0.40
N LYS A 69 -22.78 -10.17 0.11
CA LYS A 69 -23.59 -9.22 -0.69
C LYS A 69 -22.75 -8.08 -1.27
N TYR A 70 -21.61 -7.79 -0.63
CA TYR A 70 -20.68 -6.72 -1.01
C TYR A 70 -19.51 -7.22 -1.87
N GLU A 71 -19.49 -8.51 -2.23
CA GLU A 71 -18.52 -9.09 -3.15
C GLU A 71 -19.01 -8.90 -4.59
N LEU A 72 -18.39 -7.96 -5.31
CA LEU A 72 -18.82 -7.59 -6.66
C LEU A 72 -18.17 -8.49 -7.71
N GLU A 73 -18.99 -9.10 -8.56
CA GLU A 73 -18.51 -9.81 -9.74
C GLU A 73 -18.00 -8.83 -10.82
N GLY A 74 -16.97 -9.23 -11.58
CA GLY A 74 -16.44 -8.46 -12.71
C GLY A 74 -15.48 -7.32 -12.36
N PHE A 75 -15.28 -7.00 -11.06
CA PHE A 75 -14.40 -5.93 -10.62
C PHE A 75 -13.02 -6.41 -10.16
N ALA A 76 -12.70 -7.69 -10.33
CA ALA A 76 -11.41 -8.28 -9.90
C ALA A 76 -11.04 -7.92 -8.44
N GLY A 77 -12.04 -7.77 -7.56
CA GLY A 77 -11.86 -7.39 -6.16
C GLY A 77 -11.43 -5.93 -5.93
N GLN A 78 -11.49 -5.05 -6.92
CA GLN A 78 -11.01 -3.67 -6.79
C GLN A 78 -11.88 -2.76 -5.91
N ARG A 79 -13.08 -3.17 -5.56
CA ARG A 79 -14.02 -2.47 -4.66
C ARG A 79 -14.82 -3.49 -3.86
N GLY A 80 -15.26 -3.08 -2.67
CA GLY A 80 -16.08 -3.90 -1.81
C GLY A 80 -15.30 -5.03 -1.13
N TYR A 81 -15.99 -6.11 -0.83
CA TYR A 81 -15.47 -7.25 -0.08
C TYR A 81 -14.82 -8.30 -0.98
N THR A 82 -13.78 -8.91 -0.49
CA THR A 82 -13.17 -10.12 -1.05
C THR A 82 -13.09 -11.18 0.03
N SER A 83 -13.70 -12.33 -0.21
CA SER A 83 -13.85 -13.41 0.75
C SER A 83 -12.54 -14.14 1.04
N PHE A 84 -12.50 -14.81 2.20
CA PHE A 84 -11.34 -15.53 2.71
C PHE A 84 -10.78 -16.56 1.71
N GLY A 85 -9.46 -16.52 1.51
CA GLY A 85 -8.74 -17.48 0.67
C GLY A 85 -8.95 -17.34 -0.83
N LYS A 86 -9.59 -16.27 -1.29
CA LYS A 86 -9.85 -16.03 -2.72
C LYS A 86 -8.64 -15.47 -3.47
N GLU A 87 -7.81 -14.66 -2.81
CA GLU A 87 -6.57 -14.13 -3.38
C GLU A 87 -5.42 -15.12 -3.19
N HIS A 88 -4.61 -15.33 -4.22
CA HIS A 88 -3.44 -16.20 -4.19
C HIS A 88 -2.19 -15.45 -4.64
N ALA A 89 -1.04 -15.76 -4.05
CA ALA A 89 0.22 -15.30 -4.60
C ALA A 89 0.58 -16.06 -5.90
N LYS A 90 1.33 -15.40 -6.79
CA LYS A 90 1.79 -16.00 -8.06
C LYS A 90 2.42 -17.39 -7.85
N GLY A 91 1.90 -18.39 -8.54
CA GLY A 91 2.41 -19.76 -8.50
C GLY A 91 2.03 -20.60 -7.28
N LYS A 92 1.21 -20.08 -6.35
CA LYS A 92 0.65 -20.85 -5.22
C LYS A 92 -0.76 -21.32 -5.53
N LYS A 93 -1.10 -22.55 -5.08
CA LYS A 93 -2.46 -23.12 -5.20
C LYS A 93 -3.33 -22.77 -4.00
N GLU A 94 -2.72 -22.60 -2.85
CA GLU A 94 -3.40 -22.23 -1.61
C GLU A 94 -3.62 -20.73 -1.58
N GLY A 95 -4.86 -20.32 -1.22
CA GLY A 95 -5.20 -18.92 -0.98
C GLY A 95 -4.51 -18.36 0.27
N ASP A 96 -4.24 -17.07 0.27
CA ASP A 96 -3.74 -16.36 1.44
C ASP A 96 -4.78 -16.42 2.59
N LEU A 97 -4.30 -16.50 3.83
CA LEU A 97 -5.16 -16.64 5.02
C LEU A 97 -5.77 -15.29 5.43
N LYS A 98 -6.45 -14.63 4.50
CA LYS A 98 -7.02 -13.30 4.70
C LYS A 98 -8.34 -13.10 3.95
N GLU A 99 -9.13 -12.17 4.45
CA GLU A 99 -10.25 -11.53 3.77
C GLU A 99 -10.04 -10.02 3.83
N PHE A 100 -10.63 -9.23 2.92
CA PHE A 100 -10.39 -7.79 2.91
C PHE A 100 -11.55 -7.00 2.28
N TRP A 101 -11.52 -5.68 2.53
CA TRP A 101 -12.38 -4.69 1.89
C TRP A 101 -11.55 -3.68 1.10
N HIS A 102 -12.12 -3.13 0.02
CA HIS A 102 -11.51 -2.04 -0.74
C HIS A 102 -12.40 -0.79 -0.76
N PHE A 103 -11.85 0.32 -0.23
CA PHE A 103 -12.28 1.66 -0.56
C PHE A 103 -11.40 2.19 -1.69
N GLY A 104 -12.01 2.74 -2.74
CA GLY A 104 -11.29 3.39 -3.84
C GLY A 104 -11.41 4.90 -3.78
N GLN A 105 -10.91 5.58 -4.83
CA GLN A 105 -10.95 7.03 -4.95
C GLN A 105 -12.38 7.58 -4.86
N TYR A 106 -12.53 8.73 -4.22
CA TYR A 106 -13.81 9.43 -4.06
C TYR A 106 -13.92 10.55 -5.10
N LEU A 107 -14.71 10.33 -6.14
CA LEU A 107 -14.91 11.19 -7.29
C LEU A 107 -16.40 11.52 -7.48
N ASN A 108 -16.72 12.52 -8.30
CA ASN A 108 -18.07 12.69 -8.81
C ASN A 108 -18.35 11.74 -9.99
N ASP A 109 -19.62 11.67 -10.43
CA ASP A 109 -20.04 10.70 -11.47
C ASP A 109 -19.33 10.92 -12.81
N ASP A 110 -19.12 12.15 -13.21
CA ASP A 110 -18.42 12.49 -14.47
C ASP A 110 -16.95 12.05 -14.42
N GLU A 111 -16.31 12.22 -13.28
CA GLU A 111 -14.94 11.80 -13.06
C GLU A 111 -14.78 10.27 -13.03
N TYR A 112 -15.71 9.54 -12.36
CA TYR A 112 -15.73 8.08 -12.43
C TYR A 112 -15.82 7.57 -13.86
N ASN A 113 -16.70 8.17 -14.68
CA ASN A 113 -16.85 7.83 -16.09
C ASN A 113 -15.58 8.18 -16.89
N LYS A 114 -15.03 9.37 -16.67
CA LYS A 114 -13.81 9.85 -17.36
C LYS A 114 -12.61 8.94 -17.15
N PHE A 115 -12.41 8.48 -15.90
CA PHE A 115 -11.27 7.62 -15.55
C PHE A 115 -11.58 6.13 -15.68
N ASN A 116 -12.82 5.77 -15.95
CA ASN A 116 -13.31 4.39 -15.98
C ASN A 116 -13.01 3.62 -14.67
N TYR A 117 -13.21 4.29 -13.51
CA TYR A 117 -13.02 3.65 -12.21
C TYR A 117 -14.33 3.07 -11.70
N PRO A 118 -14.30 1.91 -11.02
CA PRO A 118 -15.47 1.41 -10.30
C PRO A 118 -15.85 2.38 -9.16
N LYS A 119 -17.15 2.62 -8.99
CA LYS A 119 -17.65 3.42 -7.85
C LYS A 119 -17.44 2.66 -6.53
N ASN A 120 -17.28 3.42 -5.45
CA ASN A 120 -17.26 2.84 -4.12
C ASN A 120 -18.58 2.15 -3.77
N VAL A 121 -18.46 1.08 -3.00
CA VAL A 121 -19.61 0.35 -2.42
C VAL A 121 -19.79 0.84 -0.99
N PHE A 122 -21.02 0.87 -0.51
CA PHE A 122 -21.38 1.31 0.83
C PHE A 122 -22.07 0.18 1.59
N VAL A 123 -21.62 -0.06 2.81
CA VAL A 123 -22.20 -1.06 3.72
C VAL A 123 -23.40 -0.43 4.40
N ASN A 124 -24.61 -0.92 4.13
CA ASN A 124 -25.86 -0.35 4.65
C ASN A 124 -26.00 -0.60 6.17
N GLU A 125 -25.50 -1.73 6.66
CA GLU A 125 -25.57 -2.13 8.06
C GLU A 125 -24.63 -1.31 8.96
N LEU A 126 -23.59 -0.67 8.38
CA LEU A 126 -22.52 0.02 9.12
C LEU A 126 -22.20 1.39 8.49
N PRO A 127 -23.04 2.42 8.65
CA PRO A 127 -22.79 3.75 8.09
C PRO A 127 -21.46 4.37 8.53
N ASP A 128 -21.05 4.14 9.78
CA ASP A 128 -19.78 4.64 10.33
C ASP A 128 -18.55 4.03 9.65
N PHE A 129 -18.63 2.76 9.21
CA PHE A 129 -17.59 2.12 8.43
C PHE A 129 -17.31 2.86 7.12
N ASN A 130 -18.36 3.31 6.43
CA ASN A 130 -18.24 4.05 5.18
C ASN A 130 -17.61 5.45 5.40
N SER A 131 -18.05 6.16 6.44
CA SER A 131 -17.61 7.52 6.73
C SER A 131 -16.17 7.56 7.23
N ILE A 132 -15.80 6.67 8.15
CA ILE A 132 -14.43 6.59 8.64
C ILE A 132 -13.45 6.07 7.57
N GLY A 133 -13.90 5.12 6.73
CA GLY A 133 -13.12 4.65 5.59
C GLY A 133 -12.74 5.79 4.64
N LYS A 134 -13.68 6.71 4.35
CA LYS A 134 -13.41 7.93 3.56
C LYS A 134 -12.42 8.85 4.25
N THR A 135 -12.59 9.11 5.55
CA THR A 135 -11.71 10.01 6.32
C THR A 135 -10.28 9.51 6.34
N VAL A 136 -10.08 8.22 6.64
CA VAL A 136 -8.75 7.59 6.67
C VAL A 136 -8.12 7.54 5.28
N TYR A 137 -8.91 7.23 4.24
CA TYR A 137 -8.46 7.29 2.85
C TYR A 137 -7.86 8.65 2.53
N GLN A 138 -8.59 9.73 2.79
CA GLN A 138 -8.17 11.12 2.49
C GLN A 138 -6.94 11.54 3.29
N SER A 139 -6.84 11.12 4.56
CA SER A 139 -5.68 11.43 5.41
C SER A 139 -4.41 10.72 4.92
N LEU A 140 -4.53 9.45 4.51
CA LEU A 140 -3.41 8.68 3.94
C LEU A 140 -3.03 9.19 2.55
N GLU A 141 -3.99 9.55 1.70
CA GLU A 141 -3.73 10.15 0.39
C GLU A 141 -2.95 11.46 0.55
N LYS A 142 -3.38 12.34 1.47
CA LYS A 142 -2.66 13.57 1.79
C LYS A 142 -1.23 13.28 2.27
N THR A 143 -1.05 12.34 3.19
CA THR A 143 0.28 11.91 3.66
C THR A 143 1.15 11.43 2.51
N ALA A 144 0.61 10.59 1.64
CA ALA A 144 1.31 10.02 0.49
C ALA A 144 1.77 11.10 -0.52
N ILE A 145 0.95 12.13 -0.76
CA ILE A 145 1.32 13.26 -1.62
C ILE A 145 2.56 13.97 -1.09
N PHE A 146 2.63 14.25 0.22
CA PHE A 146 3.82 14.89 0.80
C PHE A 146 5.05 13.99 0.79
N VAL A 147 4.90 12.68 0.97
CA VAL A 147 6.00 11.72 0.79
C VAL A 147 6.49 11.74 -0.66
N LEU A 148 5.60 11.76 -1.66
CA LEU A 148 6.00 11.87 -3.06
C LEU A 148 6.68 13.21 -3.39
N ARG A 149 6.27 14.31 -2.77
CA ARG A 149 6.95 15.60 -2.91
C ARG A 149 8.39 15.54 -2.40
N ALA A 150 8.62 14.88 -1.26
CA ALA A 150 9.98 14.65 -0.75
C ALA A 150 10.79 13.75 -1.69
N ILE A 151 10.18 12.71 -2.26
CA ILE A 151 10.80 11.86 -3.28
C ILE A 151 11.16 12.68 -4.54
N SER A 152 10.28 13.59 -4.96
CA SER A 152 10.55 14.49 -6.11
C SER A 152 11.83 15.29 -5.88
N LEU A 153 11.96 15.93 -4.72
CA LEU A 153 13.17 16.71 -4.38
C LEU A 153 14.43 15.82 -4.30
N TYR A 154 14.33 14.60 -3.78
CA TYR A 154 15.46 13.66 -3.76
C TYR A 154 15.92 13.22 -5.16
N LEU A 155 15.01 13.25 -6.13
CA LEU A 155 15.27 12.91 -7.54
C LEU A 155 15.64 14.13 -8.39
N ASP A 156 15.86 15.30 -7.76
CA ASP A 156 16.14 16.59 -8.43
C ASP A 156 15.00 17.02 -9.39
N LEU A 157 13.74 16.71 -9.02
CA LEU A 157 12.52 17.12 -9.73
C LEU A 157 11.85 18.29 -9.01
N GLU A 158 10.90 18.94 -9.71
CA GLU A 158 10.00 19.90 -9.07
C GLU A 158 9.23 19.24 -7.91
N GLU A 159 9.09 19.92 -6.78
CA GLU A 159 8.49 19.34 -5.58
C GLU A 159 7.12 18.71 -5.85
N ASN A 160 6.28 19.33 -6.67
CA ASN A 160 4.93 18.88 -7.01
C ASN A 160 4.86 17.97 -8.26
N HIS A 161 5.98 17.40 -8.70
CA HIS A 161 6.08 16.61 -9.95
C HIS A 161 5.01 15.52 -10.05
N PHE A 162 4.72 14.81 -8.98
CA PHE A 162 3.76 13.71 -8.96
C PHE A 162 2.31 14.15 -8.74
N ASP A 163 2.04 15.37 -8.23
CA ASP A 163 0.70 15.78 -7.78
C ASP A 163 -0.36 15.56 -8.86
N LYS A 164 -0.10 16.01 -10.10
CA LYS A 164 -1.00 15.87 -11.25
C LYS A 164 -1.33 14.43 -11.64
N PHE A 165 -0.51 13.48 -11.21
CA PHE A 165 -0.70 12.06 -11.52
C PHE A 165 -1.46 11.32 -10.43
N VAL A 166 -1.44 11.81 -9.18
CA VAL A 166 -2.00 11.09 -8.02
C VAL A 166 -3.27 11.73 -7.48
N GLU A 167 -3.55 13.01 -7.72
CA GLU A 167 -4.72 13.73 -7.20
C GLU A 167 -6.05 12.98 -7.46
N LYS A 168 -6.16 12.31 -8.58
CA LYS A 168 -7.33 11.50 -8.98
C LYS A 168 -6.90 10.08 -9.39
N GLY A 169 -5.82 9.61 -8.80
CA GLY A 169 -5.30 8.27 -9.04
C GLY A 169 -6.24 7.16 -8.56
N ASN A 170 -6.13 5.97 -9.13
CA ASN A 170 -6.95 4.81 -8.72
C ASN A 170 -6.43 4.18 -7.41
N SER A 171 -6.18 5.01 -6.41
CA SER A 171 -5.69 4.56 -5.11
C SER A 171 -6.71 3.71 -4.37
N ILE A 172 -6.23 2.82 -3.50
CA ILE A 172 -7.05 1.86 -2.78
C ILE A 172 -6.63 1.82 -1.32
N LEU A 173 -7.58 2.00 -0.41
CA LEU A 173 -7.44 1.68 1.01
C LEU A 173 -7.99 0.27 1.24
N ARG A 174 -7.14 -0.64 1.76
CA ARG A 174 -7.47 -2.06 1.94
C ARG A 174 -7.44 -2.48 3.41
N PRO A 175 -8.52 -2.32 4.18
CA PRO A 175 -8.65 -3.05 5.45
C PRO A 175 -8.58 -4.55 5.23
N ILE A 176 -7.65 -5.21 5.92
CA ILE A 176 -7.41 -6.65 5.84
C ILE A 176 -7.66 -7.27 7.21
N HIS A 177 -8.41 -8.37 7.22
CA HIS A 177 -8.59 -9.25 8.37
C HIS A 177 -7.88 -10.58 8.13
N TYR A 178 -7.03 -10.95 9.06
CA TYR A 178 -6.43 -12.27 9.17
C TYR A 178 -7.12 -13.01 10.31
N PRO A 179 -8.10 -13.88 10.02
CA PRO A 179 -8.86 -14.57 11.06
C PRO A 179 -7.99 -15.52 11.88
N PRO A 180 -8.51 -16.01 13.04
CA PRO A 180 -7.84 -17.04 13.82
C PRO A 180 -7.51 -18.27 12.97
N ILE A 181 -6.28 -18.78 13.13
CA ILE A 181 -5.83 -19.99 12.46
C ILE A 181 -6.35 -21.19 13.24
N LYS A 182 -7.29 -21.95 12.66
CA LYS A 182 -7.92 -23.11 13.30
C LYS A 182 -7.04 -24.36 13.22
N ASP A 183 -6.45 -24.59 12.04
CA ASP A 183 -5.65 -25.76 11.73
C ASP A 183 -4.24 -25.36 11.29
N LYS A 184 -3.27 -26.29 11.43
CA LYS A 184 -1.90 -26.05 10.99
C LYS A 184 -1.90 -25.70 9.48
N PRO A 185 -1.41 -24.50 9.10
CA PRO A 185 -1.34 -24.11 7.69
C PRO A 185 -0.50 -25.09 6.87
N LYS A 186 -1.05 -25.60 5.76
CA LYS A 186 -0.36 -26.51 4.83
C LYS A 186 0.48 -25.74 3.81
N GLY A 187 1.35 -24.82 4.29
CA GLY A 187 2.16 -23.96 3.41
C GLY A 187 1.52 -22.59 3.08
N ALA A 188 0.27 -22.35 3.48
CA ALA A 188 -0.36 -21.03 3.34
C ALA A 188 0.22 -20.05 4.36
N GLU A 189 0.48 -18.81 3.93
CA GLU A 189 0.93 -17.69 4.76
C GLU A 189 -0.19 -16.65 4.89
N ARG A 190 -0.07 -15.73 5.86
CA ARG A 190 -0.99 -14.59 5.97
C ARG A 190 -0.93 -13.71 4.72
N ALA A 191 0.27 -13.42 4.22
CA ALA A 191 0.49 -12.91 2.87
C ALA A 191 1.84 -13.45 2.37
N ALA A 192 1.84 -14.14 1.24
CA ALA A 192 3.05 -14.69 0.65
C ALA A 192 3.97 -13.56 0.11
N ALA A 193 5.24 -13.88 -0.11
CA ALA A 193 6.23 -12.93 -0.59
C ALA A 193 5.82 -12.29 -1.93
N HIS A 194 5.78 -10.94 -1.99
CA HIS A 194 5.36 -10.15 -3.15
C HIS A 194 5.98 -8.74 -3.10
N GLY A 195 5.91 -8.03 -4.21
CA GLY A 195 6.10 -6.58 -4.30
C GLY A 195 4.76 -5.89 -4.54
N ASP A 196 4.64 -4.62 -4.15
CA ASP A 196 3.46 -3.80 -4.43
C ASP A 196 3.53 -3.22 -5.84
N ILE A 197 2.42 -3.20 -6.56
CA ILE A 197 2.38 -2.78 -7.97
C ILE A 197 2.41 -1.25 -8.13
N ASN A 198 1.92 -0.50 -7.13
CA ASN A 198 1.67 0.94 -7.12
C ASN A 198 2.94 1.82 -7.08
N LEU A 199 2.78 3.15 -6.81
CA LEU A 199 3.90 4.06 -6.58
C LEU A 199 4.50 3.86 -5.18
N ILE A 200 3.68 4.04 -4.13
CA ILE A 200 4.06 3.84 -2.73
C ILE A 200 2.89 3.27 -1.93
N THR A 201 3.19 2.46 -0.93
CA THR A 201 2.20 1.93 0.02
C THR A 201 2.41 2.55 1.40
N LEU A 202 1.32 2.98 2.04
CA LEU A 202 1.29 3.43 3.42
C LEU A 202 0.54 2.40 4.26
N LEU A 203 1.20 1.75 5.20
CA LEU A 203 0.65 0.65 5.97
C LEU A 203 0.44 1.04 7.44
N MET A 204 -0.82 1.03 7.89
CA MET A 204 -1.21 1.06 9.30
C MET A 204 -1.23 -0.36 9.89
N GLY A 205 -0.93 -0.48 11.18
CA GLY A 205 -1.04 -1.75 11.91
C GLY A 205 0.20 -2.64 11.83
N ALA A 206 1.36 -2.05 11.59
CA ALA A 206 2.65 -2.75 11.64
C ALA A 206 3.32 -2.72 13.03
N HIS A 207 2.57 -2.40 14.10
CA HIS A 207 3.08 -2.33 15.50
C HIS A 207 3.46 -3.70 16.09
N GLY A 208 3.21 -4.77 15.39
CA GLY A 208 3.54 -6.13 15.80
C GLY A 208 4.49 -6.80 14.81
N ARG A 209 5.09 -7.91 15.24
CA ARG A 209 5.88 -8.76 14.36
C ARG A 209 4.99 -9.40 13.28
N GLY A 210 5.62 -9.78 12.18
CA GLY A 210 4.97 -10.54 11.11
C GLY A 210 5.16 -9.96 9.73
N LEU A 211 5.28 -8.64 9.57
CA LEU A 211 5.77 -8.05 8.31
C LEU A 211 7.28 -8.23 8.24
N GLN A 212 7.75 -8.87 7.18
CA GLN A 212 9.17 -9.08 6.90
C GLN A 212 9.53 -8.55 5.52
N VAL A 213 10.72 -7.97 5.41
CA VAL A 213 11.28 -7.37 4.21
C VAL A 213 12.56 -8.12 3.83
N LEU A 214 12.72 -8.42 2.54
CA LEU A 214 13.89 -9.11 2.01
C LEU A 214 15.01 -8.10 1.75
N THR A 215 16.13 -8.20 2.46
CA THR A 215 17.29 -7.36 2.23
C THR A 215 18.03 -7.72 0.93
N ASN A 216 18.96 -6.86 0.50
CA ASN A 216 19.81 -7.15 -0.68
C ASN A 216 20.71 -8.37 -0.48
N ASP A 217 21.04 -8.71 0.77
CA ASP A 217 21.88 -9.85 1.12
C ASP A 217 21.06 -11.16 1.20
N GLY A 218 19.75 -11.09 0.88
CA GLY A 218 18.85 -12.25 0.88
C GLY A 218 18.31 -12.62 2.27
N GLU A 219 18.47 -11.76 3.28
CA GLU A 219 17.96 -11.98 4.62
C GLU A 219 16.57 -11.36 4.81
N TRP A 220 15.72 -12.03 5.60
CA TRP A 220 14.43 -11.48 6.01
C TRP A 220 14.57 -10.74 7.34
N ILE A 221 14.25 -9.44 7.35
CA ILE A 221 14.22 -8.61 8.55
C ILE A 221 12.78 -8.21 8.89
N ASP A 222 12.47 -8.09 10.19
CA ASP A 222 11.17 -7.62 10.63
C ASP A 222 11.02 -6.12 10.36
N ALA A 223 9.90 -5.74 9.74
CA ALA A 223 9.48 -4.35 9.59
C ALA A 223 8.55 -3.99 10.75
N ILE A 224 9.05 -3.25 11.73
CA ILE A 224 8.31 -2.86 12.92
C ILE A 224 8.21 -1.33 12.93
N ALA A 225 7.00 -0.81 13.17
CA ALA A 225 6.72 0.59 13.42
C ALA A 225 6.40 0.80 14.91
N GLU A 226 6.75 1.96 15.44
CA GLU A 226 6.29 2.42 16.75
C GLU A 226 4.80 2.78 16.69
N GLU A 227 4.17 3.04 17.84
CA GLU A 227 2.71 3.26 17.93
C GLU A 227 2.24 4.49 17.13
N ASP A 228 3.09 5.51 17.02
CA ASP A 228 2.85 6.77 16.28
C ASP A 228 3.38 6.75 14.83
N GLU A 229 3.77 5.58 14.33
CA GLU A 229 4.35 5.40 13.01
C GLU A 229 3.48 4.55 12.08
N ILE A 230 3.57 4.84 10.80
CA ILE A 230 3.13 3.95 9.72
C ILE A 230 4.34 3.51 8.90
N ILE A 231 4.28 2.32 8.31
CA ILE A 231 5.31 1.88 7.34
C ILE A 231 4.99 2.45 5.97
N VAL A 232 5.99 2.99 5.30
CA VAL A 232 5.85 3.46 3.90
C VAL A 232 6.90 2.79 3.03
N ASN A 233 6.45 2.14 1.94
CA ASN A 233 7.35 1.46 1.01
C ASN A 233 7.12 1.85 -0.45
N VAL A 234 8.18 1.72 -1.22
CA VAL A 234 8.21 1.91 -2.68
C VAL A 234 7.53 0.72 -3.36
N GLY A 235 6.71 1.01 -4.38
CA GLY A 235 6.12 0.01 -5.25
C GLY A 235 6.80 -0.10 -6.62
N ASP A 236 6.39 -1.09 -7.40
CA ASP A 236 6.99 -1.44 -8.69
C ASP A 236 6.91 -0.30 -9.72
N MET A 237 5.79 0.47 -9.74
CA MET A 237 5.65 1.61 -10.65
C MET A 237 6.71 2.69 -10.39
N LEU A 238 6.94 3.05 -9.12
CA LEU A 238 7.95 4.04 -8.77
C LEU A 238 9.36 3.50 -8.97
N SER A 239 9.62 2.24 -8.63
CA SER A 239 10.89 1.58 -8.87
C SER A 239 11.23 1.57 -10.37
N ARG A 240 10.27 1.20 -11.22
CA ARG A 240 10.41 1.23 -12.68
C ARG A 240 10.66 2.66 -13.19
N TYR A 241 9.87 3.63 -12.75
CA TYR A 241 9.98 5.04 -13.13
C TYR A 241 11.36 5.63 -12.82
N THR A 242 11.98 5.17 -11.70
CA THR A 242 13.31 5.59 -11.27
C THR A 242 14.44 4.65 -11.69
N ASN A 243 14.24 3.78 -12.71
CA ASN A 243 15.23 2.81 -13.18
C ASN A 243 15.85 1.96 -12.07
N ASN A 244 15.05 1.59 -11.05
CA ASN A 244 15.46 0.91 -9.83
C ASN A 244 16.41 1.73 -8.92
N LYS A 245 16.49 3.06 -9.08
CA LYS A 245 17.21 3.92 -8.14
C LYS A 245 16.53 3.88 -6.76
N LEU A 246 15.18 3.85 -6.75
CA LEU A 246 14.36 3.54 -5.58
C LEU A 246 13.84 2.11 -5.70
N LYS A 247 13.90 1.33 -4.62
CA LYS A 247 13.66 -0.12 -4.69
C LYS A 247 12.24 -0.51 -4.29
N SER A 248 11.54 -1.21 -5.16
CA SER A 248 10.39 -2.02 -4.74
C SER A 248 10.92 -3.32 -4.13
N THR A 249 10.80 -3.46 -2.82
CA THR A 249 11.41 -4.56 -2.08
C THR A 249 10.37 -5.62 -1.74
N ILE A 250 10.72 -6.89 -2.00
CA ILE A 250 9.86 -8.03 -1.70
C ILE A 250 9.63 -8.12 -0.20
N HIS A 251 8.38 -8.28 0.18
CA HIS A 251 7.96 -8.41 1.57
C HIS A 251 6.86 -9.47 1.72
N LYS A 252 6.65 -9.94 2.94
CA LYS A 252 5.65 -10.96 3.27
C LYS A 252 5.07 -10.74 4.67
N VAL A 253 3.91 -11.35 4.95
CA VAL A 253 3.36 -11.43 6.30
C VAL A 253 3.36 -12.90 6.74
N ILE A 254 4.24 -13.23 7.68
CA ILE A 254 4.38 -14.58 8.21
C ILE A 254 3.23 -14.95 9.15
N ASN A 255 2.98 -16.25 9.28
CA ASN A 255 2.06 -16.76 10.30
C ASN A 255 2.64 -16.51 11.69
N PRO A 256 1.81 -16.12 12.68
CA PRO A 256 2.29 -15.89 14.03
C PRO A 256 2.68 -17.23 14.71
N PRO A 257 3.41 -17.18 15.84
CA PRO A 257 3.62 -18.32 16.72
C PRO A 257 2.28 -18.95 17.13
N LYS A 258 2.28 -20.26 17.43
CA LYS A 258 1.07 -21.07 17.69
C LYS A 258 0.20 -20.49 18.82
N GLU A 259 0.80 -19.86 19.80
CA GLU A 259 0.14 -19.24 20.96
C GLU A 259 -0.79 -18.09 20.53
N LEU A 260 -0.49 -17.46 19.39
CA LEU A 260 -1.26 -16.34 18.83
C LEU A 260 -2.26 -16.76 17.74
N TRP A 261 -2.35 -18.03 17.38
CA TRP A 261 -3.27 -18.51 16.33
C TRP A 261 -4.74 -18.19 16.61
N LYS A 262 -5.13 -18.14 17.89
CA LYS A 262 -6.51 -17.82 18.31
C LYS A 262 -6.86 -16.34 18.17
N LYS A 263 -5.90 -15.48 17.83
CA LYS A 263 -6.09 -14.03 17.71
C LYS A 263 -6.23 -13.60 16.26
N SER A 264 -7.26 -12.82 15.97
CA SER A 264 -7.36 -12.05 14.73
C SER A 264 -6.26 -11.00 14.65
N ARG A 265 -5.83 -10.66 13.42
CA ARG A 265 -4.97 -9.52 13.14
C ARG A 265 -5.63 -8.66 12.07
N TYR A 266 -5.48 -7.35 12.21
CA TYR A 266 -5.93 -6.38 11.21
C TYR A 266 -4.74 -5.57 10.72
N SER A 267 -4.75 -5.20 9.44
CA SER A 267 -3.81 -4.24 8.85
C SER A 267 -4.52 -3.46 7.75
N ILE A 268 -4.06 -2.24 7.51
CA ILE A 268 -4.74 -1.32 6.61
C ILE A 268 -3.70 -0.66 5.69
N PRO A 269 -3.28 -1.32 4.60
CA PRO A 269 -2.47 -0.69 3.58
C PRO A 269 -3.31 0.28 2.73
N PHE A 270 -2.70 1.40 2.39
CA PHE A 270 -3.16 2.35 1.39
C PHE A 270 -2.20 2.30 0.20
N PHE A 271 -2.69 1.83 -0.93
CA PHE A 271 -1.93 1.72 -2.18
C PHE A 271 -2.13 2.98 -3.01
N LEU A 272 -1.13 3.86 -3.05
CA LEU A 272 -1.19 5.06 -3.86
C LEU A 272 -0.88 4.72 -5.31
N HIS A 273 -1.91 4.74 -6.14
CA HIS A 273 -1.79 4.57 -7.59
C HIS A 273 -1.89 5.90 -8.32
N PRO A 274 -1.18 6.07 -9.43
CA PRO A 274 -1.40 7.21 -10.31
C PRO A 274 -2.66 7.01 -11.16
N ILE A 275 -3.05 8.06 -11.91
CA ILE A 275 -3.99 7.92 -13.01
C ILE A 275 -3.42 6.97 -14.07
N GLY A 276 -4.30 6.19 -14.73
CA GLY A 276 -3.87 5.17 -15.69
C GLY A 276 -3.06 5.72 -16.89
N THR A 277 -3.25 6.98 -17.24
CA THR A 277 -2.55 7.66 -18.35
C THR A 277 -1.15 8.18 -17.99
N MET A 278 -0.69 8.05 -16.74
CA MET A 278 0.69 8.38 -16.38
C MET A 278 1.65 7.50 -17.17
N ASN A 279 2.59 8.10 -17.88
CA ASN A 279 3.70 7.37 -18.50
C ASN A 279 4.72 6.99 -17.43
N LEU A 280 5.05 5.69 -17.36
CA LEU A 280 6.10 5.13 -16.50
C LEU A 280 7.45 5.05 -17.25
N ASN A 281 7.69 5.94 -18.19
CA ASN A 281 8.98 6.05 -18.87
C ASN A 281 10.05 6.38 -17.84
N VAL A 282 11.17 5.69 -17.96
CA VAL A 282 12.29 5.90 -17.02
C VAL A 282 12.73 7.36 -17.05
N LEU A 283 12.88 7.97 -15.88
CA LEU A 283 13.44 9.32 -15.74
C LEU A 283 14.85 9.38 -16.30
N GLU A 284 15.14 10.37 -17.16
CA GLU A 284 16.47 10.54 -17.76
C GLU A 284 17.55 10.75 -16.69
N SER A 285 17.24 11.46 -15.60
CA SER A 285 18.13 11.65 -14.44
C SER A 285 18.47 10.37 -13.68
N CYS A 286 17.79 9.27 -13.99
CA CYS A 286 18.05 7.94 -13.40
C CYS A 286 18.77 6.99 -14.36
N ILE A 287 19.23 7.50 -15.51
CA ILE A 287 19.97 6.74 -16.53
C ILE A 287 21.40 7.29 -16.58
N ASP A 288 22.39 6.42 -16.46
CA ASP A 288 23.81 6.73 -16.64
C ASP A 288 24.56 5.50 -17.19
N ASP A 289 25.87 5.62 -17.41
CA ASP A 289 26.71 4.55 -17.95
C ASP A 289 26.72 3.29 -17.05
N ASN A 290 26.56 3.46 -15.73
CA ASN A 290 26.51 2.35 -14.76
C ASN A 290 25.08 1.83 -14.55
N ASN A 291 24.06 2.61 -14.96
CA ASN A 291 22.65 2.26 -14.82
C ASN A 291 21.88 2.57 -16.11
N PRO A 292 22.14 1.86 -17.23
CA PRO A 292 21.46 2.09 -18.51
C PRO A 292 19.96 1.84 -18.38
N LYS A 293 19.16 2.42 -19.29
CA LYS A 293 17.68 2.24 -19.32
C LYS A 293 17.29 0.76 -19.32
N LYS A 294 16.57 0.32 -18.29
CA LYS A 294 16.20 -1.09 -18.08
C LYS A 294 14.82 -1.46 -18.61
N TYR A 295 13.96 -0.48 -18.82
CA TYR A 295 12.55 -0.70 -19.08
C TYR A 295 12.08 -0.02 -20.35
N ALA A 296 11.23 -0.70 -21.11
CA ALA A 296 10.50 -0.11 -22.22
C ALA A 296 9.45 0.89 -21.72
N ASP A 297 9.01 1.81 -22.58
CA ASP A 297 7.98 2.79 -22.25
C ASP A 297 6.61 2.10 -22.12
N ILE A 298 5.85 2.46 -21.06
CA ILE A 298 4.52 1.88 -20.78
C ILE A 298 3.70 2.89 -19.96
N THR A 299 2.37 2.81 -20.07
CA THR A 299 1.47 3.57 -19.18
C THR A 299 1.26 2.84 -17.85
N ALA A 300 0.85 3.57 -16.81
CA ALA A 300 0.50 2.98 -15.52
C ALA A 300 -0.67 1.98 -15.65
N HIS A 301 -1.63 2.25 -16.54
CA HIS A 301 -2.73 1.33 -16.81
C HIS A 301 -2.23 0.00 -17.39
N ASP A 302 -1.44 0.07 -18.46
CA ASP A 302 -0.96 -1.14 -19.14
C ASP A 302 -0.06 -1.97 -18.23
N PHE A 303 0.82 -1.30 -17.45
CA PHE A 303 1.63 -1.95 -16.44
C PHE A 303 0.79 -2.66 -15.37
N LEU A 304 -0.27 -2.01 -14.87
CA LEU A 304 -1.19 -2.62 -13.91
C LEU A 304 -1.85 -3.87 -14.51
N ILE A 305 -2.33 -3.80 -15.76
CA ILE A 305 -2.94 -4.94 -16.45
C ILE A 305 -1.94 -6.10 -16.62
N GLU A 306 -0.70 -5.81 -17.03
CA GLU A 306 0.35 -6.84 -17.11
C GLU A 306 0.55 -7.53 -15.74
N ARG A 307 0.68 -6.76 -14.66
CA ARG A 307 0.89 -7.30 -13.31
C ARG A 307 -0.30 -8.11 -12.82
N LEU A 308 -1.55 -7.66 -13.07
CA LEU A 308 -2.75 -8.38 -12.68
C LEU A 308 -2.92 -9.72 -13.45
N LYS A 309 -2.47 -9.78 -14.71
CA LYS A 309 -2.37 -11.03 -15.46
C LYS A 309 -1.30 -11.95 -14.88
N ASP A 310 -0.12 -11.40 -14.57
CA ASP A 310 0.99 -12.15 -13.99
C ASP A 310 0.63 -12.87 -12.68
N ILE A 311 -0.19 -12.23 -11.83
CA ILE A 311 -0.66 -12.80 -10.55
C ILE A 311 -1.98 -13.58 -10.70
N GLY A 312 -2.51 -13.73 -11.93
CA GLY A 312 -3.70 -14.55 -12.22
C GLY A 312 -5.05 -13.95 -11.80
N VAL A 313 -5.11 -12.66 -11.50
CA VAL A 313 -6.36 -11.92 -11.18
C VAL A 313 -7.14 -11.61 -12.45
N LEU A 314 -6.46 -11.33 -13.54
CA LEU A 314 -7.04 -11.18 -14.88
C LEU A 314 -6.60 -12.34 -15.78
N LYS A 315 -7.51 -12.77 -16.68
CA LYS A 315 -7.24 -13.78 -17.71
C LYS A 315 -6.68 -13.16 -18.98
#